data_f4e5b0a8c27e53f412a7450aa8440aea
#
_entry.id   f4e5b0a8c27e53f412a7450aa8440aea
#
_cell.length_a   1.000
_cell.length_b   1.000
_cell.length_c   1.000
_cell.angle_alpha   90.00
_cell.angle_beta   90.00
_cell.angle_gamma   90.00
#
_symmetry.space_group_name_H-M   'P 1'
#
loop_
_entity.id
_entity.type
_entity.pdbx_description
1 polymer ?
#
loop_
_entity_poly.entity_id
_entity_poly.type
_entity_poly.pdbx_seq_one_letter_code
_entity_poly.pdbx_strand_id
1 'polypeptide(L)'
;NPPAVARIKYQAFYAAEKISQVDTPKTKKESWMDRLAGTQPADENAKPLFQLGEPYGMAVDSKGNLYVADQKVGAIFVFNTATREVELIKNKVHGHFVRIIGLAMDDNDRLFVSDPGLRHVLTFNAKHEPEDVITEGLVSPGGLALDVENRLLYVADIDQDQVLVYEADSLKLLRRIGTTGQNHALTTPGDFARPAGIAVDADGNLYVADTLNNRIEIFDGDGKFIRTFGKAGDGPGYFSRPKGVAIDSDDHIWVVDGMQDRVQVFNQDAQLLISFGGHGLLPGMFQGIAGITIDKTNRVFTSEIFPGRVQQFLYVTDAQADQLNKEKEAAREKKAGASNKDSSPAVPPSPLTQASAPTPK
;
A
#
# COMPACT_ATOMS: atom_id res chain seq x y z
N ASN A 1 -29.11 -12.06 6.87
CA ASN A 1 -28.05 -11.21 7.35
C ASN A 1 -27.69 -10.20 6.27
N PRO A 2 -27.57 -8.89 6.59
CA PRO A 2 -27.06 -7.92 5.66
C PRO A 2 -25.62 -8.31 5.28
N PRO A 3 -25.18 -8.07 4.02
CA PRO A 3 -23.80 -8.28 3.69
C PRO A 3 -22.91 -7.43 4.60
N ALA A 4 -21.89 -8.05 5.19
CA ALA A 4 -20.93 -7.36 6.04
C ALA A 4 -20.33 -6.15 5.31
N VAL A 5 -19.90 -5.15 6.06
CA VAL A 5 -19.18 -4.01 5.48
C VAL A 5 -17.84 -4.52 4.95
N ALA A 6 -17.54 -4.18 3.70
CA ALA A 6 -16.23 -4.52 3.13
C ALA A 6 -15.13 -3.76 3.92
N ARG A 7 -14.19 -4.51 4.47
CA ARG A 7 -13.09 -3.97 5.29
C ARG A 7 -12.00 -3.31 4.43
N ILE A 8 -11.82 -3.76 3.21
CA ILE A 8 -10.85 -3.22 2.26
C ILE A 8 -11.62 -2.76 1.04
N LYS A 9 -11.44 -1.47 0.69
CA LYS A 9 -12.10 -0.84 -0.45
C LYS A 9 -11.05 -0.30 -1.41
N TYR A 10 -11.04 -0.81 -2.64
CA TYR A 10 -10.26 -0.22 -3.72
C TYR A 10 -10.72 1.22 -3.96
N GLN A 11 -9.78 2.15 -4.11
CA GLN A 11 -10.08 3.56 -4.36
C GLN A 11 -9.53 4.07 -5.68
N ALA A 12 -8.25 3.78 -5.97
CA ALA A 12 -7.57 4.37 -7.11
C ALA A 12 -6.30 3.60 -7.49
N PHE A 13 -5.69 3.98 -8.61
CA PHE A 13 -4.30 3.65 -8.90
C PHE A 13 -3.55 4.90 -9.42
N TYR A 14 -2.22 4.86 -9.29
CA TYR A 14 -1.28 5.88 -9.75
C TYR A 14 -0.26 5.18 -10.64
N ALA A 15 -0.09 5.65 -11.87
CA ALA A 15 0.88 5.10 -12.81
C ALA A 15 1.61 6.20 -13.59
N ALA A 16 0.93 7.32 -13.84
CA ALA A 16 1.45 8.45 -14.59
C ALA A 16 0.77 9.75 -14.15
N GLU A 17 1.29 10.87 -14.60
CA GLU A 17 0.60 12.15 -14.60
C GLU A 17 -0.78 11.99 -15.26
N LYS A 18 -1.78 12.71 -14.76
CA LYS A 18 -3.21 12.58 -15.10
C LYS A 18 -3.44 12.39 -16.59
N ILE A 19 -3.72 11.16 -17.00
CA ILE A 19 -4.45 10.88 -18.23
C ILE A 19 -5.93 11.04 -17.85
N SER A 20 -6.50 12.24 -18.09
CA SER A 20 -7.94 12.39 -17.93
C SER A 20 -8.60 11.52 -18.99
N GLN A 21 -9.39 10.53 -18.58
CA GLN A 21 -10.21 9.75 -19.51
C GLN A 21 -11.24 10.62 -20.27
N VAL A 22 -11.33 11.89 -19.92
CA VAL A 22 -12.26 12.88 -20.50
C VAL A 22 -11.62 13.73 -21.59
N ASP A 23 -10.28 13.86 -21.61
CA ASP A 23 -9.53 14.66 -22.58
C ASP A 23 -8.75 13.80 -23.57
N THR A 24 -9.37 12.79 -24.14
CA THR A 24 -8.98 12.46 -25.51
C THR A 24 -9.35 13.69 -26.33
N PRO A 25 -8.37 14.45 -26.86
CA PRO A 25 -8.71 15.49 -27.81
C PRO A 25 -9.57 14.82 -28.87
N LYS A 26 -10.67 15.45 -29.26
CA LYS A 26 -11.39 15.04 -30.47
C LYS A 26 -10.43 15.29 -31.66
N THR A 27 -9.40 14.45 -31.73
CA THR A 27 -8.42 14.46 -32.79
C THR A 27 -9.14 14.14 -34.06
N LYS A 28 -8.80 14.92 -35.08
CA LYS A 28 -9.10 14.66 -36.49
C LYS A 28 -9.27 13.16 -36.74
N LYS A 29 -10.35 12.80 -37.43
CA LYS A 29 -10.61 11.41 -37.81
C LYS A 29 -9.30 10.75 -38.24
N GLU A 30 -8.82 9.85 -37.42
CA GLU A 30 -7.67 9.02 -37.78
C GLU A 30 -7.94 8.34 -39.11
N SER A 31 -7.04 8.52 -40.06
CA SER A 31 -7.06 7.77 -41.29
C SER A 31 -6.95 6.28 -40.95
N TRP A 32 -7.72 5.42 -41.61
CA TRP A 32 -7.63 3.97 -41.46
C TRP A 32 -6.20 3.44 -41.70
N MET A 33 -5.37 4.18 -42.45
CA MET A 33 -3.97 3.87 -42.72
C MET A 33 -3.07 4.13 -41.49
N ASP A 34 -3.37 5.14 -40.67
CA ASP A 34 -2.62 5.43 -39.44
C ASP A 34 -2.80 4.33 -38.39
N ARG A 35 -4.01 3.70 -38.37
CA ARG A 35 -4.28 2.52 -37.52
C ARG A 35 -3.52 1.27 -37.96
N LEU A 36 -3.32 1.10 -39.27
CA LEU A 36 -2.60 -0.06 -39.83
C LEU A 36 -1.08 0.07 -39.62
N ALA A 37 -0.56 1.28 -39.59
CA ALA A 37 0.87 1.55 -39.44
C ALA A 37 1.36 1.56 -37.99
N GLY A 38 0.44 1.59 -36.98
CA GLY A 38 0.81 1.65 -35.58
C GLY A 38 1.59 2.91 -35.18
N THR A 39 1.64 3.89 -36.07
CA THR A 39 2.33 5.16 -35.87
C THR A 39 1.32 6.20 -35.40
N GLN A 40 1.24 6.42 -34.12
CA GLN A 40 0.71 7.69 -33.63
C GLN A 40 1.73 8.77 -34.00
N PRO A 41 1.33 9.88 -34.61
CA PRO A 41 2.21 11.02 -34.76
C PRO A 41 2.58 11.48 -33.36
N ALA A 42 3.86 11.44 -33.04
CA ALA A 42 4.39 12.04 -31.82
C ALA A 42 4.02 13.53 -31.90
N ASP A 43 3.20 14.00 -30.98
CA ASP A 43 2.95 15.43 -30.82
C ASP A 43 4.27 16.03 -30.30
N GLU A 44 5.01 16.71 -31.17
CA GLU A 44 6.31 17.31 -30.84
C GLU A 44 6.22 18.33 -29.68
N ASN A 45 5.01 18.71 -29.27
CA ASN A 45 4.72 19.57 -28.13
C ASN A 45 4.14 18.80 -26.92
N ALA A 46 4.01 17.48 -26.98
CA ALA A 46 3.56 16.70 -25.84
C ALA A 46 4.62 16.77 -24.75
N LYS A 47 4.29 17.36 -23.60
CA LYS A 47 5.13 17.26 -22.41
C LYS A 47 5.39 15.78 -22.13
N PRO A 48 6.63 15.40 -21.81
CA PRO A 48 6.91 14.02 -21.45
C PRO A 48 6.01 13.62 -20.27
N LEU A 49 5.18 12.62 -20.48
CA LEU A 49 4.35 12.04 -19.42
C LEU A 49 5.29 11.36 -18.44
N PHE A 50 5.28 11.79 -17.18
CA PHE A 50 5.97 11.09 -16.12
C PHE A 50 5.21 9.80 -15.80
N GLN A 51 5.83 8.66 -16.07
CA GLN A 51 5.24 7.35 -15.85
C GLN A 51 6.13 6.52 -14.94
N LEU A 52 5.51 5.81 -13.99
CA LEU A 52 6.20 4.82 -13.16
C LEU A 52 6.72 3.67 -14.03
N GLY A 53 7.94 3.26 -13.76
CA GLY A 53 8.60 2.14 -14.44
C GLY A 53 8.74 0.91 -13.56
N GLU A 54 9.42 1.05 -12.42
CA GLU A 54 9.63 -0.01 -11.43
C GLU A 54 9.52 0.58 -10.01
N PRO A 55 8.28 0.86 -9.53
CA PRO A 55 8.06 1.42 -8.21
C PRO A 55 8.29 0.39 -7.10
N TYR A 56 8.93 0.83 -6.00
CA TYR A 56 9.21 0.02 -4.82
C TYR A 56 8.66 0.66 -3.54
N GLY A 57 9.53 1.33 -2.77
CA GLY A 57 9.18 1.94 -1.50
C GLY A 57 8.28 3.15 -1.68
N MET A 58 7.45 3.37 -0.69
CA MET A 58 6.49 4.47 -0.66
C MET A 58 6.46 5.12 0.72
N ALA A 59 6.15 6.40 0.76
CA ALA A 59 5.88 7.16 1.98
C ALA A 59 4.75 8.16 1.71
N VAL A 60 4.12 8.68 2.76
CA VAL A 60 3.07 9.68 2.65
C VAL A 60 3.42 10.85 3.57
N ASP A 61 3.36 12.08 3.06
CA ASP A 61 3.62 13.28 3.85
C ASP A 61 2.41 13.71 4.70
N SER A 62 2.60 14.74 5.53
CA SER A 62 1.56 15.29 6.40
C SER A 62 0.35 15.86 5.64
N LYS A 63 0.52 16.21 4.36
CA LYS A 63 -0.53 16.72 3.46
C LYS A 63 -1.26 15.60 2.71
N GLY A 64 -0.79 14.37 2.85
CA GLY A 64 -1.34 13.20 2.18
C GLY A 64 -0.86 13.01 0.74
N ASN A 65 0.25 13.63 0.33
CA ASN A 65 0.90 13.33 -0.94
C ASN A 65 1.64 12.00 -0.85
N LEU A 66 1.56 11.22 -1.93
CA LEU A 66 2.20 9.91 -2.04
C LEU A 66 3.56 10.04 -2.73
N TYR A 67 4.61 9.61 -2.03
CA TYR A 67 5.98 9.51 -2.53
C TYR A 67 6.25 8.08 -2.97
N VAL A 68 6.82 7.89 -4.15
CA VAL A 68 7.09 6.57 -4.74
C VAL A 68 8.52 6.54 -5.28
N ALA A 69 9.36 5.68 -4.74
CA ALA A 69 10.69 5.41 -5.26
C ALA A 69 10.60 4.57 -6.54
N ASP A 70 11.08 5.09 -7.65
CA ASP A 70 11.11 4.36 -8.92
C ASP A 70 12.54 4.06 -9.34
N GLN A 71 12.91 2.79 -9.32
CA GLN A 71 14.27 2.34 -9.64
C GLN A 71 14.63 2.55 -11.11
N LYS A 72 13.68 2.32 -12.01
CA LYS A 72 13.91 2.40 -13.46
C LYS A 72 14.08 3.83 -13.93
N VAL A 73 13.29 4.74 -13.36
CA VAL A 73 13.37 6.18 -13.69
C VAL A 73 14.51 6.85 -12.92
N GLY A 74 14.93 6.29 -11.79
CA GLY A 74 15.94 6.88 -10.91
C GLY A 74 15.46 8.21 -10.31
N ALA A 75 14.21 8.27 -9.90
CA ALA A 75 13.58 9.44 -9.31
C ALA A 75 12.50 9.02 -8.29
N ILE A 76 12.15 9.94 -7.40
CA ILE A 76 11.00 9.79 -6.53
C ILE A 76 9.85 10.58 -7.13
N PHE A 77 8.74 9.90 -7.40
CA PHE A 77 7.50 10.53 -7.84
C PHE A 77 6.73 11.00 -6.62
N VAL A 78 6.29 12.25 -6.63
CA VAL A 78 5.42 12.83 -5.61
C VAL A 78 4.06 13.08 -6.24
N PHE A 79 3.09 12.26 -5.89
CA PHE A 79 1.71 12.38 -6.37
C PHE A 79 0.89 13.19 -5.36
N ASN A 80 0.32 14.31 -5.80
CA ASN A 80 -0.77 14.89 -5.05
C ASN A 80 -2.01 13.99 -5.19
N THR A 81 -2.42 13.34 -4.10
CA THR A 81 -3.49 12.34 -4.14
C THR A 81 -4.87 12.94 -4.46
N ALA A 82 -5.06 14.24 -4.28
CA ALA A 82 -6.31 14.95 -4.58
C ALA A 82 -6.36 15.46 -6.03
N THR A 83 -5.30 16.17 -6.49
CA THR A 83 -5.27 16.81 -7.82
C THR A 83 -4.72 15.88 -8.92
N ARG A 84 -3.98 14.83 -8.53
CA ARG A 84 -3.26 13.93 -9.43
C ARG A 84 -2.06 14.57 -10.14
N GLU A 85 -1.65 15.74 -9.70
CA GLU A 85 -0.42 16.36 -10.17
C GLU A 85 0.79 15.56 -9.67
N VAL A 86 1.87 15.56 -10.46
CA VAL A 86 3.09 14.79 -10.19
C VAL A 86 4.28 15.71 -10.22
N GLU A 87 5.10 15.61 -9.18
CA GLU A 87 6.43 16.21 -9.13
C GLU A 87 7.49 15.11 -9.08
N LEU A 88 8.74 15.44 -9.47
CA LEU A 88 9.87 14.51 -9.41
C LEU A 88 10.98 15.07 -8.54
N ILE A 89 11.38 14.30 -7.54
CA ILE A 89 12.61 14.53 -6.79
C ILE A 89 13.73 13.72 -7.46
N LYS A 90 14.79 14.43 -7.87
CA LYS A 90 16.01 13.84 -8.42
C LYS A 90 17.20 14.25 -7.57
N ASN A 91 18.08 13.32 -7.27
CA ASN A 91 19.32 13.64 -6.58
C ASN A 91 20.23 14.45 -7.54
N LYS A 92 20.49 15.71 -7.20
CA LYS A 92 21.34 16.60 -7.99
C LYS A 92 22.66 16.94 -7.31
N VAL A 93 22.75 16.70 -5.99
CA VAL A 93 23.89 17.15 -5.17
C VAL A 93 24.89 16.03 -4.93
N HIS A 94 24.39 14.81 -4.66
CA HIS A 94 25.22 13.64 -4.36
C HIS A 94 25.33 12.65 -5.55
N GLY A 95 25.13 13.12 -6.78
CA GLY A 95 25.04 12.30 -7.97
C GLY A 95 23.58 11.93 -8.32
N HIS A 96 23.42 11.01 -9.27
CA HIS A 96 22.09 10.47 -9.59
C HIS A 96 21.75 9.34 -8.62
N PHE A 97 20.45 9.14 -8.34
CA PHE A 97 19.99 7.90 -7.75
C PHE A 97 20.40 6.72 -8.65
N VAL A 98 20.93 5.67 -8.03
CA VAL A 98 21.37 4.47 -8.76
C VAL A 98 20.32 3.37 -8.67
N ARG A 99 19.82 3.12 -7.45
CA ARG A 99 18.80 2.11 -7.21
C ARG A 99 18.05 2.40 -5.90
N ILE A 100 17.10 3.30 -5.95
CA ILE A 100 16.30 3.65 -4.77
C ILE A 100 15.30 2.54 -4.45
N ILE A 101 15.23 2.15 -3.16
CA ILE A 101 14.33 1.08 -2.70
C ILE A 101 13.37 1.60 -1.63
N GLY A 102 13.88 2.00 -0.47
CA GLY A 102 13.08 2.35 0.69
C GLY A 102 12.84 3.85 0.78
N LEU A 103 11.65 4.22 1.22
CA LEU A 103 11.29 5.57 1.64
C LEU A 103 10.72 5.52 3.05
N ALA A 104 11.06 6.51 3.87
CA ALA A 104 10.41 6.78 5.13
C ALA A 104 10.26 8.30 5.30
N MET A 105 9.23 8.74 6.01
CA MET A 105 8.91 10.15 6.24
C MET A 105 8.69 10.38 7.71
N ASP A 106 9.29 11.41 8.29
CA ASP A 106 9.02 11.79 9.67
C ASP A 106 7.84 12.79 9.80
N ASP A 107 7.54 13.21 11.01
CA ASP A 107 6.46 14.13 11.34
C ASP A 107 6.73 15.60 10.93
N ASN A 108 7.95 15.92 10.52
CA ASN A 108 8.36 17.20 9.97
C ASN A 108 8.43 17.18 8.42
N ASP A 109 7.91 16.12 7.80
CA ASP A 109 8.02 15.86 6.36
C ASP A 109 9.49 15.73 5.87
N ARG A 110 10.43 15.34 6.75
CA ARG A 110 11.78 14.97 6.37
C ARG A 110 11.75 13.59 5.74
N LEU A 111 12.23 13.49 4.50
CA LEU A 111 12.23 12.26 3.72
C LEU A 111 13.58 11.54 3.82
N PHE A 112 13.55 10.25 4.13
CA PHE A 112 14.70 9.35 4.11
C PHE A 112 14.58 8.42 2.91
N VAL A 113 15.69 8.25 2.17
CA VAL A 113 15.74 7.51 0.91
C VAL A 113 16.91 6.54 0.92
N SER A 114 16.66 5.24 0.87
CA SER A 114 17.71 4.25 0.74
C SER A 114 18.12 4.03 -0.72
N ASP A 115 19.42 4.05 -0.98
CA ASP A 115 20.01 3.72 -2.29
C ASP A 115 21.12 2.68 -2.11
N PRO A 116 20.81 1.37 -2.23
CA PRO A 116 21.84 0.32 -2.15
C PRO A 116 22.89 0.40 -3.25
N GLY A 117 22.57 1.01 -4.39
CA GLY A 117 23.56 1.23 -5.45
C GLY A 117 24.69 2.18 -5.03
N LEU A 118 24.36 3.14 -4.16
CA LEU A 118 25.30 4.10 -3.57
C LEU A 118 25.72 3.70 -2.15
N ARG A 119 25.11 2.66 -1.56
CA ARG A 119 25.34 2.18 -0.18
C ARG A 119 25.08 3.24 0.88
N HIS A 120 24.02 4.02 0.71
CA HIS A 120 23.70 5.07 1.65
C HIS A 120 22.19 5.30 1.83
N VAL A 121 21.83 6.04 2.88
CA VAL A 121 20.52 6.65 3.04
C VAL A 121 20.69 8.16 2.95
N LEU A 122 19.95 8.78 2.04
CA LEU A 122 19.90 10.23 1.84
C LEU A 122 18.74 10.82 2.62
N THR A 123 18.89 12.06 3.08
CA THR A 123 17.80 12.81 3.67
C THR A 123 17.46 14.06 2.86
N PHE A 124 16.19 14.41 2.84
CA PHE A 124 15.67 15.61 2.19
C PHE A 124 14.73 16.32 3.15
N ASN A 125 14.80 17.64 3.18
CA ASN A 125 13.86 18.46 3.97
C ASN A 125 12.47 18.52 3.32
N ALA A 126 11.50 19.13 3.99
CA ALA A 126 10.12 19.28 3.52
C ALA A 126 9.98 20.10 2.20
N LYS A 127 11.06 20.74 1.71
CA LYS A 127 11.13 21.42 0.41
C LYS A 127 11.78 20.55 -0.67
N HIS A 128 12.06 19.30 -0.37
CA HIS A 128 12.77 18.36 -1.24
C HIS A 128 14.22 18.76 -1.54
N GLU A 129 14.83 19.57 -0.66
CA GLU A 129 16.25 19.90 -0.75
C GLU A 129 17.07 18.82 -0.01
N PRO A 130 18.15 18.30 -0.61
CA PRO A 130 19.00 17.30 0.05
C PRO A 130 19.70 17.92 1.27
N GLU A 131 19.81 17.17 2.36
CA GLU A 131 20.45 17.58 3.61
C GLU A 131 21.68 16.73 3.88
N ASP A 132 21.48 15.54 4.45
CA ASP A 132 22.52 14.68 4.98
C ASP A 132 22.56 13.32 4.32
N VAL A 133 23.63 12.57 4.57
CA VAL A 133 23.85 11.21 4.05
C VAL A 133 24.36 10.30 5.14
N ILE A 134 23.67 9.16 5.35
CA ILE A 134 24.14 8.07 6.19
C ILE A 134 24.91 7.09 5.31
N THR A 135 26.16 6.83 5.67
CA THR A 135 27.01 5.82 5.02
C THR A 135 27.54 4.81 6.03
N GLU A 136 27.57 5.18 7.31
CA GLU A 136 28.14 4.36 8.36
C GLU A 136 27.44 3.01 8.47
N GLY A 137 28.21 1.95 8.32
CA GLY A 137 27.77 0.58 8.53
C GLY A 137 26.91 -0.01 7.40
N LEU A 138 26.53 0.74 6.38
CA LEU A 138 25.66 0.32 5.29
C LEU A 138 26.41 -0.41 4.16
N VAL A 139 25.81 -1.50 3.67
CA VAL A 139 26.27 -2.26 2.51
C VAL A 139 25.21 -2.30 1.42
N SER A 140 23.97 -2.64 1.75
CA SER A 140 22.86 -2.73 0.81
C SER A 140 21.56 -2.29 1.49
N PRO A 141 21.41 -0.99 1.83
CA PRO A 141 20.22 -0.49 2.51
C PRO A 141 18.98 -0.66 1.65
N GLY A 142 17.96 -1.31 2.21
CA GLY A 142 16.67 -1.61 1.57
C GLY A 142 15.52 -0.88 2.22
N GLY A 143 14.57 -1.62 2.84
CA GLY A 143 13.42 -1.06 3.53
C GLY A 143 13.81 -0.12 4.67
N LEU A 144 13.01 0.93 4.84
CA LEU A 144 13.16 1.93 5.90
C LEU A 144 11.88 1.97 6.73
N ALA A 145 12.04 2.17 8.05
CA ALA A 145 10.95 2.51 8.96
C ALA A 145 11.41 3.55 9.97
N LEU A 146 10.48 4.39 10.41
CA LEU A 146 10.73 5.42 11.42
C LEU A 146 9.83 5.19 12.63
N ASP A 147 10.45 5.09 13.79
CA ASP A 147 9.79 5.33 15.06
C ASP A 147 9.88 6.84 15.32
N VAL A 148 8.78 7.51 15.02
CA VAL A 148 8.72 8.99 15.10
C VAL A 148 8.75 9.45 16.57
N GLU A 149 8.17 8.68 17.48
CA GLU A 149 8.10 9.03 18.90
C GLU A 149 9.48 8.94 19.56
N ASN A 150 10.21 7.85 19.32
CA ASN A 150 11.53 7.62 19.87
C ASN A 150 12.68 8.15 18.99
N ARG A 151 12.37 8.78 17.86
CA ARG A 151 13.32 9.34 16.89
C ARG A 151 14.35 8.31 16.41
N LEU A 152 13.88 7.10 16.07
CA LEU A 152 14.73 6.02 15.57
C LEU A 152 14.44 5.72 14.11
N LEU A 153 15.51 5.68 13.29
CA LEU A 153 15.47 5.21 11.91
C LEU A 153 15.99 3.77 11.85
N TYR A 154 15.14 2.87 11.39
CA TYR A 154 15.50 1.49 11.10
C TYR A 154 15.80 1.32 9.61
N VAL A 155 16.89 0.63 9.29
CA VAL A 155 17.34 0.36 7.93
C VAL A 155 17.59 -1.13 7.77
N ALA A 156 16.78 -1.83 6.96
CA ALA A 156 17.08 -3.21 6.60
C ALA A 156 18.28 -3.24 5.64
N ASP A 157 19.39 -3.84 6.04
CA ASP A 157 20.54 -4.04 5.16
C ASP A 157 20.49 -5.45 4.58
N ILE A 158 20.12 -5.53 3.32
CA ILE A 158 19.75 -6.78 2.64
C ILE A 158 20.94 -7.75 2.51
N ASP A 159 22.13 -7.24 2.27
CA ASP A 159 23.31 -8.07 2.03
C ASP A 159 24.13 -8.33 3.31
N GLN A 160 23.81 -7.63 4.40
CA GLN A 160 24.36 -7.92 5.73
C GLN A 160 23.45 -8.82 6.57
N ASP A 161 22.23 -9.10 6.11
CA ASP A 161 21.20 -9.85 6.86
C ASP A 161 20.94 -9.25 8.26
N GLN A 162 20.87 -7.90 8.33
CA GLN A 162 20.70 -7.16 9.56
C GLN A 162 19.72 -5.99 9.39
N VAL A 163 19.20 -5.50 10.51
CA VAL A 163 18.56 -4.18 10.60
C VAL A 163 19.47 -3.26 11.42
N LEU A 164 19.86 -2.13 10.83
CA LEU A 164 20.64 -1.10 11.48
C LEU A 164 19.70 -0.05 12.04
N VAL A 165 19.99 0.40 13.28
CA VAL A 165 19.17 1.40 13.97
C VAL A 165 19.99 2.65 14.17
N TYR A 166 19.50 3.77 13.67
CA TYR A 166 20.13 5.09 13.80
C TYR A 166 19.26 6.01 14.63
N GLU A 167 19.86 6.94 15.31
CA GLU A 167 19.17 8.11 15.84
C GLU A 167 18.81 9.03 14.67
N ALA A 168 17.52 9.35 14.50
CA ALA A 168 17.02 9.97 13.28
C ALA A 168 17.48 11.42 13.08
N ASP A 169 17.78 12.14 14.15
CA ASP A 169 18.20 13.54 14.09
C ASP A 169 19.71 13.68 13.85
N SER A 170 20.53 12.96 14.63
CA SER A 170 21.98 12.99 14.50
C SER A 170 22.55 12.04 13.44
N LEU A 171 21.72 11.11 12.94
CA LEU A 171 22.07 10.08 11.96
C LEU A 171 23.17 9.10 12.44
N LYS A 172 23.42 9.02 13.75
CA LYS A 172 24.40 8.13 14.34
C LYS A 172 23.90 6.71 14.46
N LEU A 173 24.71 5.74 14.09
CA LEU A 173 24.43 4.33 14.30
C LEU A 173 24.40 4.03 15.83
N LEU A 174 23.28 3.51 16.31
CA LEU A 174 23.07 3.15 17.71
C LEU A 174 23.31 1.67 17.95
N ARG A 175 22.72 0.81 17.14
CA ARG A 175 22.78 -0.66 17.30
C ARG A 175 22.45 -1.39 15.99
N ARG A 176 22.63 -2.70 16.03
CA ARG A 176 22.28 -3.63 14.96
C ARG A 176 21.37 -4.71 15.54
N ILE A 177 20.36 -5.11 14.79
CA ILE A 177 19.45 -6.21 15.10
C ILE A 177 19.71 -7.30 14.07
N GLY A 178 19.85 -8.53 14.55
CA GLY A 178 20.19 -9.67 13.72
C GLY A 178 21.67 -9.97 13.67
N THR A 179 21.98 -11.16 13.22
CA THR A 179 23.35 -11.66 13.06
C THR A 179 23.69 -11.72 11.58
N THR A 180 24.93 -11.41 11.23
CA THR A 180 25.42 -11.61 9.85
C THR A 180 25.35 -13.11 9.56
N GLY A 181 24.27 -13.51 8.88
CA GLY A 181 23.85 -14.90 8.79
C GLY A 181 24.86 -15.77 8.06
N GLN A 182 25.50 -16.65 8.79
CA GLN A 182 26.23 -17.76 8.16
C GLN A 182 25.39 -19.01 8.02
N ASN A 183 24.28 -19.13 8.76
CA ASN A 183 23.50 -20.34 8.85
C ASN A 183 22.04 -20.21 8.42
N HIS A 184 21.49 -19.00 8.34
CA HIS A 184 20.07 -18.72 8.04
C HIS A 184 19.13 -19.69 8.80
N ALA A 185 19.39 -19.85 10.11
CA ALA A 185 18.70 -20.84 10.90
C ALA A 185 17.32 -20.35 11.29
N LEU A 186 16.28 -21.01 10.80
CA LEU A 186 14.88 -20.67 11.08
C LEU A 186 14.53 -20.70 12.57
N THR A 187 15.35 -21.36 13.39
CA THR A 187 15.13 -21.50 14.84
C THR A 187 15.81 -20.41 15.66
N THR A 188 16.68 -19.61 15.07
CA THR A 188 17.41 -18.54 15.75
C THR A 188 16.76 -17.20 15.41
N PRO A 189 16.21 -16.48 16.38
CA PRO A 189 15.71 -15.12 16.17
C PRO A 189 16.80 -14.19 15.68
N GLY A 190 16.48 -13.35 14.67
CA GLY A 190 17.43 -12.41 14.07
C GLY A 190 18.46 -13.02 13.16
N ASP A 191 18.42 -14.35 12.89
CA ASP A 191 19.22 -14.97 11.83
C ASP A 191 18.48 -14.79 10.49
N PHE A 192 18.51 -13.55 10.00
CA PHE A 192 17.78 -13.16 8.80
C PHE A 192 18.39 -13.73 7.52
N ALA A 193 17.56 -13.84 6.50
CA ALA A 193 17.98 -14.13 5.14
C ALA A 193 17.36 -13.11 4.18
N ARG A 194 18.12 -12.09 3.79
CA ARG A 194 17.73 -10.98 2.93
C ARG A 194 16.48 -10.25 3.46
N PRO A 195 16.55 -9.63 4.65
CA PRO A 195 15.45 -8.83 5.18
C PRO A 195 15.13 -7.69 4.20
N ALA A 196 13.85 -7.51 3.84
CA ALA A 196 13.47 -6.53 2.83
C ALA A 196 12.64 -5.39 3.43
N GLY A 197 11.33 -5.56 3.56
CA GLY A 197 10.44 -4.56 4.15
C GLY A 197 10.46 -4.61 5.67
N ILE A 198 10.40 -3.46 6.27
CA ILE A 198 10.29 -3.29 7.73
C ILE A 198 9.22 -2.27 8.07
N ALA A 199 8.62 -2.38 9.24
CA ALA A 199 7.66 -1.42 9.78
C ALA A 199 7.85 -1.30 11.30
N VAL A 200 7.36 -0.21 11.87
CA VAL A 200 7.30 0.01 13.32
C VAL A 200 5.86 0.32 13.69
N ASP A 201 5.35 -0.26 14.78
CA ASP A 201 4.04 0.06 15.34
C ASP A 201 4.10 1.25 16.32
N ALA A 202 2.93 1.62 16.88
CA ALA A 202 2.83 2.73 17.82
C ALA A 202 3.55 2.46 19.17
N ASP A 203 3.77 1.20 19.52
CA ASP A 203 4.51 0.80 20.74
C ASP A 203 6.03 0.75 20.52
N GLY A 204 6.50 1.03 19.30
CA GLY A 204 7.91 0.98 18.91
C GLY A 204 8.42 -0.42 18.57
N ASN A 205 7.54 -1.41 18.38
CA ASN A 205 7.95 -2.73 17.96
C ASN A 205 8.30 -2.76 16.47
N LEU A 206 9.43 -3.39 16.15
CA LEU A 206 9.94 -3.55 14.80
C LEU A 206 9.44 -4.86 14.18
N TYR A 207 8.85 -4.78 13.00
CA TYR A 207 8.43 -5.90 12.17
C TYR A 207 9.37 -6.05 10.98
N VAL A 208 9.91 -7.24 10.77
CA VAL A 208 10.90 -7.52 9.71
C VAL A 208 10.37 -8.61 8.77
N ALA A 209 10.25 -8.29 7.50
CA ALA A 209 10.01 -9.30 6.46
C ALA A 209 11.32 -10.03 6.14
N ASP A 210 11.51 -11.19 6.75
CA ASP A 210 12.65 -12.08 6.56
C ASP A 210 12.42 -12.93 5.31
N THR A 211 12.74 -12.32 4.16
CA THR A 211 12.22 -12.68 2.83
C THR A 211 12.54 -14.12 2.42
N LEU A 212 13.79 -14.56 2.53
CA LEU A 212 14.17 -15.91 2.10
C LEU A 212 13.87 -16.98 3.15
N ASN A 213 13.66 -16.58 4.40
CA ASN A 213 13.17 -17.48 5.45
C ASN A 213 11.64 -17.58 5.47
N ASN A 214 10.94 -16.80 4.61
CA ASN A 214 9.48 -16.84 4.46
C ASN A 214 8.71 -16.62 5.78
N ARG A 215 9.17 -15.66 6.59
CA ARG A 215 8.59 -15.34 7.89
C ARG A 215 8.58 -13.84 8.15
N ILE A 216 7.81 -13.44 9.15
CA ILE A 216 7.89 -12.12 9.78
C ILE A 216 8.48 -12.32 11.18
N GLU A 217 9.47 -11.54 11.55
CA GLU A 217 10.00 -11.48 12.91
C GLU A 217 9.67 -10.14 13.54
N ILE A 218 9.36 -10.16 14.85
CA ILE A 218 8.98 -8.99 15.62
C ILE A 218 9.96 -8.83 16.79
N PHE A 219 10.46 -7.61 16.95
CA PHE A 219 11.39 -7.21 18.00
C PHE A 219 10.82 -6.00 18.74
N ASP A 220 11.16 -5.83 20.01
CA ASP A 220 10.88 -4.57 20.70
C ASP A 220 11.85 -3.45 20.27
N GLY A 221 11.58 -2.22 20.73
CA GLY A 221 12.41 -1.06 20.40
C GLY A 221 13.87 -1.19 20.79
N ASP A 222 14.22 -2.06 21.73
CA ASP A 222 15.61 -2.35 22.13
C ASP A 222 16.28 -3.44 21.28
N GLY A 223 15.51 -4.06 20.37
CA GLY A 223 15.98 -5.14 19.49
C GLY A 223 15.89 -6.53 20.12
N LYS A 224 15.13 -6.70 21.20
CA LYS A 224 14.87 -7.99 21.80
C LYS A 224 13.74 -8.68 21.04
N PHE A 225 13.95 -9.96 20.71
CA PHE A 225 12.97 -10.76 20.02
C PHE A 225 11.68 -10.93 20.82
N ILE A 226 10.54 -10.71 20.17
CA ILE A 226 9.19 -10.92 20.71
C ILE A 226 8.61 -12.22 20.17
N ARG A 227 8.46 -12.32 18.84
CA ARG A 227 7.89 -13.50 18.18
C ARG A 227 8.25 -13.58 16.69
N THR A 228 7.93 -14.72 16.09
CA THR A 228 7.95 -14.93 14.65
C THR A 228 6.69 -15.65 14.19
N PHE A 229 6.26 -15.41 12.95
CA PHE A 229 5.18 -16.17 12.31
C PHE A 229 5.40 -16.26 10.80
N GLY A 230 4.64 -17.16 10.18
CA GLY A 230 4.78 -17.49 8.77
C GLY A 230 5.74 -18.67 8.56
N LYS A 231 5.60 -19.30 7.44
CA LYS A 231 6.45 -20.39 6.95
C LYS A 231 6.29 -20.51 5.43
N ALA A 232 7.25 -21.18 4.80
CA ALA A 232 7.23 -21.41 3.36
C ALA A 232 5.97 -22.15 2.90
N GLY A 233 5.31 -21.66 1.87
CA GLY A 233 4.14 -22.26 1.25
C GLY A 233 3.23 -21.22 0.58
N ASP A 234 2.16 -21.71 -0.04
CA ASP A 234 1.18 -20.92 -0.80
C ASP A 234 -0.22 -20.88 -0.13
N GLY A 235 -0.39 -21.60 0.97
CA GLY A 235 -1.61 -21.63 1.76
C GLY A 235 -1.86 -20.31 2.53
N PRO A 236 -3.07 -20.16 3.11
CA PRO A 236 -3.38 -19.03 3.98
C PRO A 236 -2.44 -18.95 5.19
N GLY A 237 -1.85 -17.79 5.44
CA GLY A 237 -0.88 -17.57 6.51
C GLY A 237 0.53 -18.06 6.21
N TYR A 238 0.79 -18.61 5.01
CA TYR A 238 2.10 -19.01 4.54
C TYR A 238 2.64 -17.97 3.57
N PHE A 239 3.95 -17.92 3.40
CA PHE A 239 4.64 -17.00 2.52
C PHE A 239 5.54 -17.71 1.53
N SER A 240 5.66 -17.13 0.34
CA SER A 240 6.63 -17.57 -0.67
C SER A 240 7.78 -16.58 -0.84
N ARG A 241 7.54 -15.30 -0.66
CA ARG A 241 8.53 -14.23 -0.54
C ARG A 241 7.87 -12.97 0.06
N PRO A 242 7.75 -12.86 1.37
CA PRO A 242 7.28 -11.62 1.99
C PRO A 242 8.29 -10.52 1.70
N LYS A 243 7.83 -9.40 1.12
CA LYS A 243 8.68 -8.27 0.71
C LYS A 243 8.40 -7.01 1.50
N GLY A 244 7.15 -6.67 1.68
CA GLY A 244 6.71 -5.48 2.37
C GLY A 244 5.88 -5.83 3.60
N VAL A 245 6.02 -5.03 4.65
CA VAL A 245 5.20 -5.08 5.86
C VAL A 245 4.78 -3.67 6.22
N ALA A 246 3.54 -3.50 6.71
CA ALA A 246 3.01 -2.24 7.23
C ALA A 246 2.02 -2.54 8.36
N ILE A 247 1.80 -1.55 9.23
CA ILE A 247 0.88 -1.66 10.37
C ILE A 247 -0.22 -0.61 10.19
N ASP A 248 -1.48 -0.99 10.42
CA ASP A 248 -2.61 -0.07 10.38
C ASP A 248 -2.95 0.48 11.78
N SER A 249 -3.96 1.35 11.88
CA SER A 249 -4.33 1.99 13.15
C SER A 249 -5.04 1.05 14.15
N ASP A 250 -5.42 -0.15 13.75
CA ASP A 250 -5.98 -1.20 14.61
C ASP A 250 -4.90 -2.25 14.94
N ASP A 251 -3.60 -1.93 14.70
CA ASP A 251 -2.41 -2.77 14.91
C ASP A 251 -2.40 -4.06 14.09
N HIS A 252 -3.12 -4.10 12.96
CA HIS A 252 -3.02 -5.25 12.07
C HIS A 252 -1.73 -5.21 11.26
N ILE A 253 -1.15 -6.40 11.06
CA ILE A 253 0.08 -6.62 10.32
C ILE A 253 -0.26 -6.96 8.88
N TRP A 254 0.04 -6.04 7.96
CA TRP A 254 -0.17 -6.22 6.53
C TRP A 254 1.12 -6.69 5.87
N VAL A 255 1.08 -7.83 5.21
CA VAL A 255 2.26 -8.43 4.55
C VAL A 255 2.00 -8.61 3.07
N VAL A 256 2.92 -8.08 2.27
CA VAL A 256 2.95 -8.27 0.81
C VAL A 256 3.80 -9.49 0.48
N ASP A 257 3.22 -10.47 -0.20
CA ASP A 257 3.95 -11.61 -0.74
C ASP A 257 4.20 -11.45 -2.25
N GLY A 258 5.45 -11.17 -2.60
CA GLY A 258 5.83 -10.83 -3.97
C GLY A 258 5.81 -12.01 -4.96
N MET A 259 5.84 -13.27 -4.49
CA MET A 259 5.73 -14.44 -5.37
C MET A 259 4.29 -14.91 -5.55
N GLN A 260 3.44 -14.58 -4.59
CA GLN A 260 2.02 -14.96 -4.64
C GLN A 260 1.14 -13.84 -5.18
N ASP A 261 1.70 -12.65 -5.43
CA ASP A 261 0.96 -11.46 -5.85
C ASP A 261 -0.26 -11.21 -4.96
N ARG A 262 -0.07 -11.28 -3.64
CA ARG A 262 -1.15 -11.08 -2.68
C ARG A 262 -0.73 -10.26 -1.46
N VAL A 263 -1.73 -9.74 -0.76
CA VAL A 263 -1.61 -9.12 0.55
C VAL A 263 -2.33 -9.99 1.57
N GLN A 264 -1.68 -10.26 2.69
CA GLN A 264 -2.25 -10.96 3.83
C GLN A 264 -2.24 -10.03 5.05
N VAL A 265 -3.32 -10.00 5.81
CA VAL A 265 -3.51 -9.16 7.00
C VAL A 265 -3.70 -10.05 8.21
N PHE A 266 -2.93 -9.80 9.26
CA PHE A 266 -2.92 -10.59 10.49
C PHE A 266 -3.23 -9.68 11.69
N ASN A 267 -3.80 -10.26 12.75
CA ASN A 267 -3.84 -9.60 14.04
C ASN A 267 -2.50 -9.77 14.79
N GLN A 268 -2.39 -9.14 15.96
CA GLN A 268 -1.20 -9.23 16.81
C GLN A 268 -0.91 -10.64 17.33
N ASP A 269 -1.88 -11.57 17.31
CA ASP A 269 -1.68 -12.98 17.61
C ASP A 269 -1.22 -13.82 16.42
N ALA A 270 -0.87 -13.15 15.29
CA ALA A 270 -0.49 -13.78 14.03
C ALA A 270 -1.60 -14.66 13.40
N GLN A 271 -2.85 -14.40 13.72
CA GLN A 271 -3.98 -15.05 13.07
C GLN A 271 -4.32 -14.31 11.78
N LEU A 272 -4.45 -15.04 10.68
CA LEU A 272 -4.83 -14.46 9.40
C LEU A 272 -6.29 -13.97 9.45
N LEU A 273 -6.49 -12.68 9.20
CA LEU A 273 -7.80 -12.04 9.15
C LEU A 273 -8.34 -11.96 7.73
N ILE A 274 -7.52 -11.45 6.81
CA ILE A 274 -7.89 -11.19 5.42
C ILE A 274 -6.74 -11.58 4.51
N SER A 275 -7.07 -12.13 3.34
CA SER A 275 -6.15 -12.30 2.23
C SER A 275 -6.82 -11.84 0.95
N PHE A 276 -6.15 -11.00 0.18
CA PHE A 276 -6.68 -10.50 -1.08
C PHE A 276 -5.57 -10.30 -2.11
N GLY A 277 -5.96 -10.16 -3.37
CA GLY A 277 -5.04 -10.09 -4.49
C GLY A 277 -5.00 -11.40 -5.27
N GLY A 278 -3.90 -11.61 -5.95
CA GLY A 278 -3.62 -12.68 -6.90
C GLY A 278 -3.10 -12.11 -8.20
N HIS A 279 -2.47 -12.94 -9.03
CA HIS A 279 -1.84 -12.49 -10.26
C HIS A 279 -2.85 -11.92 -11.26
N GLY A 280 -2.66 -10.67 -11.68
CA GLY A 280 -3.51 -10.02 -12.69
C GLY A 280 -3.40 -8.48 -12.72
N LEU A 281 -4.13 -7.89 -13.66
CA LEU A 281 -4.12 -6.44 -13.93
C LEU A 281 -5.38 -5.70 -13.45
N LEU A 282 -6.43 -6.42 -13.06
CA LEU A 282 -7.66 -5.79 -12.58
C LEU A 282 -7.44 -5.08 -11.24
N PRO A 283 -8.29 -4.12 -10.87
CA PRO A 283 -8.27 -3.52 -9.54
C PRO A 283 -8.30 -4.57 -8.43
N GLY A 284 -7.35 -4.48 -7.48
CA GLY A 284 -7.19 -5.45 -6.41
C GLY A 284 -6.48 -6.75 -6.80
N MET A 285 -6.06 -6.92 -8.06
CA MET A 285 -5.13 -7.93 -8.50
C MET A 285 -3.74 -7.31 -8.67
N PHE A 286 -2.68 -8.09 -8.55
CA PHE A 286 -1.31 -7.60 -8.58
C PHE A 286 -0.44 -8.33 -9.60
N GLN A 287 0.63 -7.65 -10.04
CA GLN A 287 1.65 -8.26 -10.87
C GLN A 287 3.03 -7.75 -10.45
N GLY A 288 3.78 -8.60 -9.76
CA GLY A 288 5.06 -8.25 -9.17
C GLY A 288 4.92 -7.21 -8.06
N ILE A 289 4.02 -7.45 -7.11
CA ILE A 289 3.83 -6.58 -5.94
C ILE A 289 5.14 -6.50 -5.14
N ALA A 290 5.57 -5.28 -4.78
CA ALA A 290 6.89 -5.03 -4.20
C ALA A 290 6.85 -4.36 -2.82
N GLY A 291 6.02 -3.35 -2.63
CA GLY A 291 5.97 -2.58 -1.40
C GLY A 291 4.54 -2.32 -0.93
N ILE A 292 4.43 -1.90 0.32
CA ILE A 292 3.20 -1.47 0.97
C ILE A 292 3.51 -0.34 1.95
N THR A 293 2.63 0.65 2.02
CA THR A 293 2.62 1.65 3.09
C THR A 293 1.18 1.99 3.47
N ILE A 294 0.97 2.35 4.71
CA ILE A 294 -0.33 2.73 5.25
C ILE A 294 -0.17 4.08 5.92
N ASP A 295 -1.03 5.03 5.61
CA ASP A 295 -1.00 6.34 6.24
C ASP A 295 -1.90 6.42 7.49
N LYS A 296 -1.79 7.53 8.21
CA LYS A 296 -2.56 7.80 9.44
C LYS A 296 -4.09 7.81 9.23
N THR A 297 -4.56 7.82 7.98
CA THR A 297 -6.00 7.77 7.63
C THR A 297 -6.43 6.39 7.13
N ASN A 298 -5.58 5.37 7.30
CA ASN A 298 -5.79 4.01 6.83
C ASN A 298 -5.93 3.87 5.30
N ARG A 299 -5.33 4.80 4.53
CA ARG A 299 -5.13 4.57 3.10
C ARG A 299 -3.93 3.65 2.94
N VAL A 300 -4.18 2.54 2.29
CA VAL A 300 -3.19 1.50 2.01
C VAL A 300 -2.73 1.65 0.57
N PHE A 301 -1.43 1.79 0.37
CA PHE A 301 -0.82 1.89 -0.95
C PHE A 301 0.08 0.67 -1.19
N THR A 302 -0.06 0.05 -2.36
CA THR A 302 0.77 -1.08 -2.79
C THR A 302 1.45 -0.75 -4.10
N SER A 303 2.76 -0.96 -4.20
CA SER A 303 3.52 -0.77 -5.44
C SER A 303 3.66 -2.08 -6.22
N GLU A 304 3.60 -1.98 -7.56
CA GLU A 304 3.72 -3.11 -8.48
C GLU A 304 4.76 -2.79 -9.56
N ILE A 305 5.75 -3.67 -9.70
CA ILE A 305 6.81 -3.54 -10.70
C ILE A 305 6.22 -3.60 -12.11
N PHE A 306 5.23 -4.45 -12.33
CA PHE A 306 4.50 -4.57 -13.57
C PHE A 306 3.02 -4.26 -13.34
N PRO A 307 2.39 -3.39 -14.10
CA PRO A 307 2.87 -2.57 -15.24
C PRO A 307 3.55 -1.25 -14.84
N GLY A 308 4.05 -1.10 -13.61
CA GLY A 308 4.56 0.15 -13.07
C GLY A 308 3.41 1.02 -12.53
N ARG A 309 2.80 0.59 -11.42
CA ARG A 309 1.68 1.31 -10.79
C ARG A 309 1.71 1.20 -9.27
N VAL A 310 0.98 2.08 -8.62
CA VAL A 310 0.60 1.98 -7.20
C VAL A 310 -0.91 1.88 -7.12
N GLN A 311 -1.44 0.91 -6.39
CA GLN A 311 -2.86 0.85 -6.07
C GLN A 311 -3.13 1.41 -4.68
N GLN A 312 -4.24 2.13 -4.55
CA GLN A 312 -4.73 2.68 -3.29
C GLN A 312 -5.99 1.97 -2.85
N PHE A 313 -5.99 1.54 -1.59
CA PHE A 313 -7.15 1.00 -0.91
C PHE A 313 -7.44 1.82 0.35
N LEU A 314 -8.65 1.69 0.87
CA LEU A 314 -9.02 2.19 2.19
C LEU A 314 -9.30 0.99 3.08
N TYR A 315 -8.62 0.92 4.21
CA TYR A 315 -8.99 0.02 5.29
C TYR A 315 -10.10 0.68 6.14
N VAL A 316 -11.16 -0.07 6.39
CA VAL A 316 -12.29 0.35 7.22
C VAL A 316 -12.13 -0.29 8.58
N THR A 317 -11.82 0.51 9.59
CA THR A 317 -11.60 0.06 10.96
C THR A 317 -12.83 -0.63 11.55
N ASP A 318 -12.65 -1.38 12.63
CA ASP A 318 -13.75 -2.05 13.33
C ASP A 318 -14.81 -1.06 13.78
N ALA A 319 -14.38 0.05 14.39
CA ALA A 319 -15.27 1.11 14.85
C ALA A 319 -16.08 1.75 13.69
N GLN A 320 -15.43 2.02 12.56
CA GLN A 320 -16.09 2.57 11.36
C GLN A 320 -17.08 1.58 10.76
N ALA A 321 -16.74 0.30 10.73
CA ALA A 321 -17.63 -0.73 10.19
C ALA A 321 -18.87 -0.92 11.06
N ASP A 322 -18.73 -0.89 12.37
CA ASP A 322 -19.85 -0.97 13.30
C ASP A 322 -20.78 0.23 13.16
N GLN A 323 -20.23 1.43 13.02
CA GLN A 323 -21.02 2.61 12.74
C GLN A 323 -21.78 2.50 11.42
N LEU A 324 -21.11 2.09 10.33
CA LEU A 324 -21.75 1.89 9.03
C LEU A 324 -22.82 0.81 9.04
N ASN A 325 -22.68 -0.24 9.86
CA ASN A 325 -23.72 -1.26 10.05
C ASN A 325 -24.94 -0.70 10.76
N LYS A 326 -24.74 0.06 11.84
CA LYS A 326 -25.84 0.74 12.57
C LYS A 326 -26.62 1.70 11.66
N GLU A 327 -25.91 2.49 10.84
CA GLU A 327 -26.52 3.41 9.87
C GLU A 327 -27.35 2.67 8.81
N LYS A 328 -26.83 1.54 8.31
CA LYS A 328 -27.54 0.69 7.34
C LYS A 328 -28.80 0.06 7.95
N GLU A 329 -28.75 -0.40 9.19
CA GLU A 329 -29.90 -0.94 9.91
C GLU A 329 -30.96 0.12 10.13
N ALA A 330 -30.59 1.30 10.63
CA ALA A 330 -31.51 2.42 10.81
C ALA A 330 -32.16 2.89 9.49
N ALA A 331 -31.41 2.88 8.39
CA ALA A 331 -31.95 3.22 7.07
C ALA A 331 -32.94 2.16 6.55
N ARG A 332 -32.72 0.88 6.86
CA ARG A 332 -33.67 -0.21 6.54
C ARG A 332 -34.97 -0.13 7.33
N GLU A 333 -34.85 0.13 8.63
CA GLU A 333 -36.03 0.31 9.50
C GLU A 333 -36.87 1.50 9.04
N LYS A 334 -36.28 2.62 8.67
CA LYS A 334 -36.97 3.78 8.09
C LYS A 334 -37.69 3.43 6.78
N LYS A 335 -37.08 2.65 5.89
CA LYS A 335 -37.70 2.19 4.65
C LYS A 335 -38.83 1.21 4.90
N ALA A 336 -38.67 0.27 5.82
CA ALA A 336 -39.72 -0.68 6.19
C ALA A 336 -40.94 0.02 6.87
N GLY A 337 -40.66 1.00 7.73
CA GLY A 337 -41.73 1.81 8.37
C GLY A 337 -42.48 2.72 7.39
N ALA A 338 -41.81 3.20 6.31
CA ALA A 338 -42.45 3.97 5.25
C ALA A 338 -43.33 3.10 4.34
N SER A 339 -42.92 1.87 4.04
CA SER A 339 -43.69 0.92 3.23
C SER A 339 -44.99 0.43 3.93
N ASN A 340 -44.99 0.41 5.26
CA ASN A 340 -46.20 0.02 6.03
C ASN A 340 -47.23 1.16 6.19
N LYS A 341 -46.91 2.41 5.87
CA LYS A 341 -47.84 3.54 5.95
C LYS A 341 -48.67 3.74 4.68
N ASP A 342 -48.29 3.11 3.58
CA ASP A 342 -48.97 3.24 2.27
C ASP A 342 -49.99 2.11 1.96
N SER A 343 -50.17 1.17 2.89
CA SER A 343 -51.23 0.20 2.79
C SER A 343 -52.54 0.82 3.33
N SER A 344 -53.18 1.63 2.50
CA SER A 344 -54.62 1.99 2.72
C SER A 344 -55.46 0.72 2.83
N PRO A 345 -56.43 0.64 3.76
CA PRO A 345 -57.28 -0.53 3.86
C PRO A 345 -58.09 -0.70 2.57
N ALA A 346 -58.02 -1.90 2.02
CA ALA A 346 -58.78 -2.26 0.84
C ALA A 346 -60.27 -1.99 1.08
N VAL A 347 -60.91 -1.19 0.21
CA VAL A 347 -62.34 -0.96 0.18
C VAL A 347 -63.02 -2.32 -0.09
N PRO A 348 -63.98 -2.78 0.77
CA PRO A 348 -64.70 -4.03 0.52
C PRO A 348 -65.51 -3.93 -0.76
N PRO A 349 -65.61 -4.98 -1.58
CA PRO A 349 -66.38 -4.95 -2.82
C PRO A 349 -67.88 -4.78 -2.52
N SER A 350 -68.54 -3.84 -3.21
CA SER A 350 -69.98 -3.65 -3.17
C SER A 350 -70.72 -4.92 -3.59
N PRO A 351 -71.89 -5.24 -2.99
CA PRO A 351 -72.68 -6.43 -3.33
C PRO A 351 -73.25 -6.33 -4.75
N LEU A 352 -72.95 -7.33 -5.57
CA LEU A 352 -73.48 -7.48 -6.91
C LEU A 352 -75.06 -7.67 -6.83
N THR A 353 -75.78 -6.76 -7.42
CA THR A 353 -77.21 -6.86 -7.65
C THR A 353 -77.50 -8.06 -8.59
N GLN A 354 -78.24 -9.04 -8.12
CA GLN A 354 -78.73 -10.16 -8.94
C GLN A 354 -79.65 -9.65 -10.03
N ALA A 355 -79.28 -9.80 -11.30
CA ALA A 355 -80.14 -9.65 -12.44
C ALA A 355 -80.94 -10.96 -12.66
N SER A 356 -82.22 -10.87 -12.65
CA SER A 356 -83.19 -11.94 -12.94
C SER A 356 -83.07 -12.44 -14.38
N ALA A 357 -83.11 -13.76 -14.55
CA ALA A 357 -83.14 -14.45 -15.83
C ALA A 357 -84.49 -14.32 -16.50
N PRO A 358 -84.62 -14.21 -17.83
CA PRO A 358 -85.86 -14.32 -18.58
C PRO A 358 -86.25 -15.79 -18.81
N THR A 359 -87.51 -16.11 -18.59
CA THR A 359 -88.15 -17.39 -18.91
C THR A 359 -88.27 -17.62 -20.42
N PRO A 360 -88.23 -18.87 -20.91
CA PRO A 360 -88.33 -19.19 -22.33
C PRO A 360 -89.79 -19.29 -22.80
N LYS A 361 -90.09 -18.86 -24.01
CA LYS A 361 -91.09 -19.37 -24.90
C LYS A 361 -90.50 -19.96 -26.13
#